data_9d18ad38cf92465a5de5c56e8ef99552
#
_entry.id   9d18ad38cf92465a5de5c56e8ef99552
#
_cell.length_a   1.000
_cell.length_b   1.000
_cell.length_c   1.000
_cell.angle_alpha   90.00
_cell.angle_beta   90.00
_cell.angle_gamma   90.00
#
_symmetry.space_group_name_H-M   'P 1'
#
loop_
_entity.id
_entity.type
_entity.pdbx_description
1 polymer ?
#
loop_
_entity_poly.entity_id
_entity_poly.type
_entity_poly.pdbx_seq_one_letter_code
_entity_poly.pdbx_strand_id
1 'polypeptide(L)'
;MGKNNKGISMRFPVVLAGLAGLALATAASPASAAFNLFAPQPEPAAQDEERPLASPIPRETVGYDGPYAPGSILINTAERRLYFVLPGHQAIRYGVGVGRPGFEWSGVRRIASKREWPDWTPPAQMLKRRPDLPRHMDGGIDNPLGARAMYLSGTLYRIHGSNDPDTIGQAVSSGCIRMTNDDVTDLYERAKIGAKVVVLR
;
A
#
# COMPACT_ATOMS: atom_id res chain seq x y z
N MET A 1 -35.16 -47.24 14.15
CA MET A 1 -36.02 -46.61 13.15
C MET A 1 -35.14 -45.56 12.45
N GLY A 2 -34.54 -45.76 11.35
CA GLY A 2 -34.79 -46.42 10.08
C GLY A 2 -35.31 -45.39 9.09
N LYS A 3 -34.49 -45.00 8.10
CA LYS A 3 -34.85 -44.83 6.67
C LYS A 3 -33.81 -43.96 5.97
N ASN A 4 -32.91 -44.58 5.26
CA ASN A 4 -32.90 -44.79 3.81
C ASN A 4 -32.71 -43.50 3.00
N ASN A 5 -31.50 -43.34 2.53
CA ASN A 5 -31.12 -42.41 1.48
C ASN A 5 -30.92 -43.19 0.19
N LYS A 6 -31.75 -42.93 -0.82
CA LYS A 6 -31.68 -43.56 -2.16
C LYS A 6 -30.83 -42.67 -3.06
N GLY A 7 -29.68 -43.18 -3.49
CA GLY A 7 -28.90 -42.59 -4.57
C GLY A 7 -29.57 -42.78 -5.93
N ILE A 8 -29.54 -41.72 -6.73
CA ILE A 8 -29.95 -41.77 -8.14
C ILE A 8 -28.67 -41.74 -8.98
N SER A 9 -28.42 -42.88 -9.64
CA SER A 9 -27.36 -43.04 -10.62
C SER A 9 -27.91 -42.72 -12.01
N MET A 10 -27.42 -41.68 -12.68
CA MET A 10 -27.69 -41.43 -14.09
C MET A 10 -26.56 -41.99 -14.95
N ARG A 11 -26.87 -42.99 -15.73
CA ARG A 11 -26.02 -43.56 -16.80
C ARG A 11 -26.38 -42.86 -18.10
N PHE A 12 -25.40 -42.27 -18.81
CA PHE A 12 -25.55 -41.82 -20.19
C PHE A 12 -24.91 -42.83 -21.14
N PRO A 13 -25.55 -43.15 -22.30
CA PRO A 13 -25.02 -44.13 -23.24
C PRO A 13 -23.97 -43.48 -24.18
N VAL A 14 -22.94 -44.24 -24.44
CA VAL A 14 -21.92 -43.94 -25.45
C VAL A 14 -22.48 -44.33 -26.83
N VAL A 15 -22.53 -43.39 -27.76
CA VAL A 15 -22.79 -43.65 -29.18
C VAL A 15 -21.47 -43.52 -29.94
N LEU A 16 -21.00 -44.66 -30.45
CA LEU A 16 -19.92 -44.72 -31.44
C LEU A 16 -20.53 -44.50 -32.83
N ALA A 17 -20.04 -43.54 -33.56
CA ALA A 17 -20.22 -43.42 -35.01
C ALA A 17 -18.86 -43.18 -35.65
N GLY A 18 -18.36 -44.19 -36.35
CA GLY A 18 -17.16 -44.08 -37.16
C GLY A 18 -17.47 -43.49 -38.53
N LEU A 19 -16.58 -42.63 -39.02
CA LEU A 19 -16.51 -42.24 -40.44
C LEU A 19 -15.04 -42.11 -40.84
N ALA A 20 -14.65 -42.97 -41.77
CA ALA A 20 -13.36 -42.95 -42.44
C ALA A 20 -13.29 -41.75 -43.39
N GLY A 21 -12.30 -40.88 -43.23
CA GLY A 21 -11.99 -39.77 -44.12
C GLY A 21 -10.56 -39.86 -44.58
N LEU A 22 -10.40 -39.95 -45.87
CA LEU A 22 -9.17 -40.05 -46.68
C LEU A 22 -8.26 -38.82 -46.46
N ALA A 23 -7.06 -39.01 -45.97
CA ALA A 23 -6.09 -37.93 -45.75
C ALA A 23 -5.26 -37.73 -47.04
N LEU A 24 -5.40 -36.54 -47.68
CA LEU A 24 -4.43 -36.05 -48.66
C LEU A 24 -3.25 -35.42 -47.89
N ALA A 25 -2.09 -36.05 -47.98
CA ALA A 25 -0.85 -35.49 -47.44
C ALA A 25 -0.30 -34.42 -48.42
N THR A 26 -0.40 -33.14 -48.04
CA THR A 26 0.36 -32.09 -48.65
C THR A 26 1.70 -31.93 -47.94
N ALA A 27 2.79 -32.26 -48.62
CA ALA A 27 4.14 -32.05 -48.11
C ALA A 27 4.44 -30.54 -48.05
N ALA A 28 4.47 -30.00 -46.86
CA ALA A 28 5.00 -28.64 -46.59
C ALA A 28 6.52 -28.76 -46.44
N SER A 29 7.27 -28.09 -47.34
CA SER A 29 8.71 -27.95 -47.23
C SER A 29 9.07 -27.14 -45.97
N PRO A 30 10.10 -27.53 -45.22
CA PRO A 30 10.56 -26.74 -44.08
C PRO A 30 11.25 -25.45 -44.65
N ALA A 31 10.66 -24.29 -44.41
CA ALA A 31 11.33 -23.06 -44.57
C ALA A 31 12.48 -22.97 -43.57
N SER A 32 13.72 -23.05 -44.05
CA SER A 32 14.92 -22.83 -43.23
C SER A 32 14.90 -21.36 -42.77
N ALA A 33 14.50 -21.15 -41.50
CA ALA A 33 14.68 -19.88 -40.82
C ALA A 33 16.19 -19.65 -40.66
N ALA A 34 16.77 -18.77 -41.53
CA ALA A 34 18.13 -18.29 -41.31
C ALA A 34 18.19 -17.53 -40.01
N PHE A 35 18.84 -18.12 -39.01
CA PHE A 35 19.11 -17.51 -37.71
C PHE A 35 20.08 -16.35 -37.93
N ASN A 36 19.59 -15.12 -37.92
CA ASN A 36 20.41 -13.92 -38.04
C ASN A 36 21.08 -13.63 -36.68
N LEU A 37 22.30 -14.15 -36.53
CA LEU A 37 23.11 -14.01 -35.29
C LEU A 37 23.50 -12.56 -34.94
N PHE A 38 23.21 -11.61 -35.82
CA PHE A 38 23.52 -10.19 -35.64
C PHE A 38 22.28 -9.29 -35.60
N ALA A 39 21.08 -9.83 -35.48
CA ALA A 39 19.92 -9.00 -35.21
C ALA A 39 20.10 -8.39 -33.80
N PRO A 40 20.01 -7.06 -33.66
CA PRO A 40 19.98 -6.47 -32.32
C PRO A 40 18.80 -7.08 -31.58
N GLN A 41 19.13 -7.72 -30.45
CA GLN A 41 18.10 -8.20 -29.53
C GLN A 41 17.28 -6.97 -29.12
N PRO A 42 15.95 -6.99 -29.17
CA PRO A 42 15.19 -5.95 -28.52
C PRO A 42 15.66 -5.91 -27.06
N GLU A 43 16.22 -4.77 -26.65
CA GLU A 43 16.47 -4.54 -25.23
C GLU A 43 15.16 -4.90 -24.49
N PRO A 44 15.24 -5.66 -23.38
CA PRO A 44 14.06 -5.86 -22.57
C PRO A 44 13.54 -4.47 -22.25
N ALA A 45 12.35 -4.14 -22.77
CA ALA A 45 11.65 -2.92 -22.39
C ALA A 45 11.73 -2.90 -20.88
N ALA A 46 12.36 -1.85 -20.31
CA ALA A 46 12.33 -1.62 -18.89
C ALA A 46 10.86 -1.70 -18.52
N GLN A 47 10.47 -2.80 -17.92
CA GLN A 47 9.21 -2.88 -17.24
C GLN A 47 9.40 -1.86 -16.11
N ASP A 48 8.93 -0.62 -16.35
CA ASP A 48 8.49 0.23 -15.27
C ASP A 48 7.44 -0.65 -14.56
N GLU A 49 7.91 -1.47 -13.63
CA GLU A 49 7.04 -2.03 -12.62
C GLU A 49 6.41 -0.81 -11.97
N GLU A 50 5.21 -0.44 -12.45
CA GLU A 50 4.38 0.54 -11.79
C GLU A 50 4.28 0.07 -10.35
N ARG A 51 5.15 0.62 -9.53
CA ARG A 51 5.13 0.38 -8.08
C ARG A 51 3.71 0.74 -7.63
N PRO A 52 2.94 -0.19 -7.06
CA PRO A 52 1.54 0.05 -6.76
C PRO A 52 1.40 1.36 -5.99
N LEU A 53 0.84 2.40 -6.61
CA LEU A 53 0.57 3.69 -5.94
C LEU A 53 -0.56 3.53 -4.93
N ALA A 54 -1.41 2.51 -5.13
CA ALA A 54 -2.54 2.20 -4.28
C ALA A 54 -2.09 1.57 -2.95
N SER A 55 -2.76 1.96 -1.87
CA SER A 55 -2.55 1.37 -0.55
C SER A 55 -2.92 -0.12 -0.55
N PRO A 56 -2.10 -1.01 0.05
CA PRO A 56 -2.49 -2.41 0.27
C PRO A 56 -3.72 -2.53 1.19
N ILE A 57 -4.10 -1.43 1.85
CA ILE A 57 -5.29 -1.31 2.69
C ILE A 57 -6.10 -0.14 2.15
N PRO A 58 -7.20 -0.41 1.40
CA PRO A 58 -8.00 0.64 0.77
C PRO A 58 -8.54 1.66 1.77
N ARG A 59 -8.53 2.92 1.35
CA ARG A 59 -9.20 4.01 2.03
C ARG A 59 -10.70 3.85 1.89
N GLU A 60 -11.44 4.06 2.99
CA GLU A 60 -12.90 3.95 3.00
C GLU A 60 -13.56 4.90 4.01
N THR A 61 -14.81 5.28 3.75
CA THR A 61 -15.63 6.02 4.71
C THR A 61 -16.37 5.02 5.61
N VAL A 62 -16.25 5.23 6.93
CA VAL A 62 -16.84 4.36 7.96
C VAL A 62 -17.67 5.17 8.94
N GLY A 63 -18.59 4.52 9.67
CA GLY A 63 -19.29 5.13 10.80
C GLY A 63 -18.34 5.49 11.92
N TYR A 64 -18.59 6.60 12.62
CA TYR A 64 -17.80 7.07 13.75
C TYR A 64 -18.66 7.70 14.83
N ASP A 65 -18.77 7.04 15.99
CA ASP A 65 -19.53 7.50 17.16
C ASP A 65 -18.59 7.88 18.33
N GLY A 66 -17.32 8.17 18.05
CA GLY A 66 -16.34 8.53 19.05
C GLY A 66 -16.44 10.00 19.51
N PRO A 67 -15.70 10.38 20.57
CA PRO A 67 -15.83 11.67 21.25
C PRO A 67 -15.07 12.82 20.57
N TYR A 68 -14.42 12.61 19.43
CA TYR A 68 -13.58 13.63 18.81
C TYR A 68 -14.33 14.38 17.72
N ALA A 69 -14.16 15.70 17.71
CA ALA A 69 -14.81 16.59 16.75
C ALA A 69 -14.31 16.39 15.31
N PRO A 70 -15.12 16.73 14.31
CA PRO A 70 -14.70 16.77 12.91
C PRO A 70 -13.39 17.54 12.71
N GLY A 71 -12.52 17.01 11.84
CA GLY A 71 -11.17 17.51 11.61
C GLY A 71 -10.10 16.95 12.57
N SER A 72 -10.49 16.13 13.55
CA SER A 72 -9.54 15.38 14.38
C SER A 72 -9.00 14.16 13.64
N ILE A 73 -7.77 13.78 13.96
CA ILE A 73 -7.11 12.58 13.46
C ILE A 73 -6.93 11.62 14.62
N LEU A 74 -7.42 10.38 14.47
CA LEU A 74 -7.20 9.28 15.41
C LEU A 74 -6.30 8.25 14.75
N ILE A 75 -5.30 7.77 15.48
CA ILE A 75 -4.40 6.72 15.02
C ILE A 75 -4.46 5.60 16.05
N ASN A 76 -5.00 4.45 15.64
CA ASN A 76 -4.96 3.23 16.41
C ASN A 76 -3.77 2.40 15.93
N THR A 77 -2.72 2.31 16.75
CA THR A 77 -1.48 1.64 16.35
C THR A 77 -1.63 0.12 16.39
N ALA A 78 -2.50 -0.43 17.24
CA ALA A 78 -2.79 -1.87 17.29
C ALA A 78 -3.52 -2.32 16.01
N GLU A 79 -4.49 -1.54 15.54
CA GLU A 79 -5.22 -1.80 14.30
C GLU A 79 -4.42 -1.43 13.05
N ARG A 80 -3.38 -0.58 13.20
CA ARG A 80 -2.63 0.03 12.08
C ARG A 80 -3.55 0.80 11.15
N ARG A 81 -4.43 1.64 11.75
CA ARG A 81 -5.40 2.48 11.06
C ARG A 81 -5.33 3.91 11.55
N LEU A 82 -5.61 4.82 10.63
CA LEU A 82 -5.81 6.22 10.89
C LEU A 82 -7.22 6.60 10.47
N TYR A 83 -7.89 7.39 11.29
CA TYR A 83 -9.24 7.88 11.08
C TYR A 83 -9.23 9.41 11.05
N PHE A 84 -9.70 10.00 9.96
CA PHE A 84 -9.96 11.43 9.88
C PHE A 84 -11.46 11.67 10.09
N VAL A 85 -11.80 12.31 11.21
CA VAL A 85 -13.21 12.50 11.62
C VAL A 85 -13.88 13.52 10.71
N LEU A 86 -15.03 13.14 10.17
CA LEU A 86 -15.91 13.95 9.33
C LEU A 86 -17.16 14.40 10.12
N PRO A 87 -17.91 15.42 9.64
CA PRO A 87 -19.28 15.67 10.11
C PRO A 87 -20.18 14.47 9.83
N GLY A 88 -21.31 14.37 10.56
CA GLY A 88 -22.34 13.37 10.29
C GLY A 88 -22.00 11.96 10.76
N HIS A 89 -21.30 11.82 11.87
CA HIS A 89 -20.95 10.52 12.47
C HIS A 89 -20.15 9.61 11.51
N GLN A 90 -19.23 10.18 10.79
CA GLN A 90 -18.39 9.47 9.82
C GLN A 90 -16.91 9.76 10.05
N ALA A 91 -16.07 8.87 9.53
CA ALA A 91 -14.63 9.09 9.41
C ALA A 91 -14.11 8.46 8.13
N ILE A 92 -13.04 9.02 7.57
CA ILE A 92 -12.26 8.34 6.54
C ILE A 92 -11.22 7.50 7.25
N ARG A 93 -11.20 6.20 6.95
CA ARG A 93 -10.26 5.23 7.48
C ARG A 93 -9.16 4.95 6.46
N TYR A 94 -7.90 5.05 6.88
CA TYR A 94 -6.71 4.79 6.08
C TYR A 94 -5.88 3.66 6.69
N GLY A 95 -5.17 2.92 5.86
CA GLY A 95 -4.08 2.04 6.30
C GLY A 95 -2.84 2.84 6.68
N VAL A 96 -2.14 2.45 7.75
CA VAL A 96 -0.90 3.11 8.16
C VAL A 96 0.18 2.12 8.60
N GLY A 97 1.44 2.46 8.30
CA GLY A 97 2.60 1.87 8.96
C GLY A 97 2.90 2.61 10.26
N VAL A 98 3.26 1.88 11.31
CA VAL A 98 3.45 2.43 12.66
C VAL A 98 4.83 2.10 13.24
N GLY A 99 5.12 2.61 14.43
CA GLY A 99 6.37 2.32 15.16
C GLY A 99 6.54 0.81 15.40
N ARG A 100 7.75 0.28 15.11
CA ARG A 100 8.11 -1.09 15.48
C ARG A 100 8.24 -1.23 17.00
N PRO A 101 8.30 -2.45 17.55
CA PRO A 101 8.50 -2.70 18.97
C PRO A 101 9.62 -1.83 19.57
N GLY A 102 9.34 -1.14 20.68
CA GLY A 102 10.23 -0.18 21.34
C GLY A 102 10.21 1.24 20.77
N PHE A 103 9.42 1.49 19.72
CA PHE A 103 9.20 2.83 19.15
C PHE A 103 7.71 3.21 19.09
N GLU A 104 6.89 2.47 19.83
CA GLU A 104 5.47 2.80 20.00
C GLU A 104 5.33 3.98 20.94
N TRP A 105 4.34 4.78 20.67
CA TRP A 105 3.94 5.88 21.55
C TRP A 105 2.44 6.11 21.49
N SER A 106 1.92 6.79 22.48
CA SER A 106 0.52 7.22 22.55
C SER A 106 0.43 8.63 23.11
N GLY A 107 -0.73 9.25 22.96
CA GLY A 107 -1.02 10.57 23.50
C GLY A 107 -1.61 11.52 22.48
N VAL A 108 -1.74 12.78 22.86
CA VAL A 108 -2.37 13.82 22.05
C VAL A 108 -1.32 14.81 21.56
N ARG A 109 -1.36 15.12 20.28
CA ARG A 109 -0.52 16.11 19.59
C ARG A 109 -1.39 16.99 18.70
N ARG A 110 -0.76 17.98 18.06
CA ARG A 110 -1.38 18.79 17.01
C ARG A 110 -0.47 18.82 15.79
N ILE A 111 -1.06 19.02 14.61
CA ILE A 111 -0.27 19.32 13.41
C ILE A 111 0.36 20.70 13.61
N ALA A 112 1.68 20.75 13.68
CA ALA A 112 2.44 21.98 13.84
C ALA A 112 2.75 22.65 12.50
N SER A 113 3.07 21.84 11.48
CA SER A 113 3.37 22.30 10.12
C SER A 113 3.11 21.22 9.10
N LYS A 114 3.02 21.62 7.83
CA LYS A 114 2.76 20.78 6.68
C LYS A 114 3.78 21.09 5.59
N ARG A 115 4.27 20.07 4.88
CA ARG A 115 5.23 20.21 3.77
C ARG A 115 4.84 19.30 2.63
N GLU A 116 4.95 19.81 1.41
CA GLU A 116 4.89 19.03 0.18
C GLU A 116 6.31 18.64 -0.21
N TRP A 117 6.48 17.42 -0.67
CA TRP A 117 7.76 16.86 -1.07
C TRP A 117 8.91 17.27 -0.14
N PRO A 118 8.80 16.96 1.17
CA PRO A 118 9.76 17.43 2.16
C PRO A 118 11.15 16.81 1.92
N ASP A 119 12.18 17.58 2.19
CA ASP A 119 13.52 17.05 2.36
C ASP A 119 13.59 16.15 3.62
N TRP A 120 14.52 15.22 3.62
CA TRP A 120 14.73 14.32 4.73
C TRP A 120 16.17 14.38 5.25
N THR A 121 16.29 14.69 6.52
CA THR A 121 17.54 14.57 7.28
C THR A 121 17.31 13.54 8.37
N PRO A 122 18.01 12.38 8.31
CA PRO A 122 17.90 11.35 9.34
C PRO A 122 18.28 11.91 10.71
N PRO A 123 17.49 11.62 11.77
CA PRO A 123 17.88 11.98 13.13
C PRO A 123 19.23 11.37 13.51
N ALA A 124 20.04 12.08 14.31
CA ALA A 124 21.38 11.62 14.73
C ALA A 124 21.38 10.21 15.34
N GLN A 125 20.33 9.86 16.10
CA GLN A 125 20.17 8.51 16.65
C GLN A 125 19.92 7.44 15.58
N MET A 126 19.30 7.80 14.46
CA MET A 126 19.11 6.89 13.32
C MET A 126 20.42 6.67 12.60
N LEU A 127 21.21 7.74 12.36
CA LEU A 127 22.55 7.63 11.77
C LEU A 127 23.52 6.80 12.61
N LYS A 128 23.38 6.82 13.94
CA LYS A 128 24.17 5.92 14.82
C LYS A 128 23.85 4.45 14.61
N ARG A 129 22.56 4.11 14.34
CA ARG A 129 22.14 2.72 14.08
C ARG A 129 22.34 2.30 12.62
N ARG A 130 22.29 3.23 11.70
CA ARG A 130 22.38 3.05 10.26
C ARG A 130 23.33 4.11 9.68
N PRO A 131 24.65 3.93 9.82
CA PRO A 131 25.65 4.88 9.32
C PRO A 131 25.74 4.93 7.79
N ASP A 132 25.14 3.94 7.12
CA ASP A 132 24.99 3.81 5.67
C ASP A 132 23.98 4.77 5.07
N LEU A 133 23.08 5.36 5.88
CA LEU A 133 22.09 6.30 5.40
C LEU A 133 22.72 7.64 4.96
N PRO A 134 22.16 8.26 3.90
CA PRO A 134 22.59 9.60 3.50
C PRO A 134 22.31 10.60 4.63
N ARG A 135 23.15 11.62 4.74
CA ARG A 135 22.97 12.67 5.77
C ARG A 135 21.84 13.63 5.44
N HIS A 136 21.44 13.70 4.18
CA HIS A 136 20.37 14.52 3.66
C HIS A 136 19.85 13.91 2.35
N MET A 137 18.55 14.02 2.10
CA MET A 137 17.90 13.72 0.82
C MET A 137 16.92 14.83 0.48
N ASP A 138 17.00 15.34 -0.74
CA ASP A 138 16.01 16.28 -1.27
C ASP A 138 14.64 15.62 -1.39
N GLY A 139 13.58 16.42 -1.47
CA GLY A 139 12.23 15.94 -1.71
C GLY A 139 12.11 15.28 -3.07
N GLY A 140 11.42 14.15 -3.15
CA GLY A 140 11.24 13.40 -4.39
C GLY A 140 10.67 12.01 -4.15
N ILE A 141 10.49 11.27 -5.24
CA ILE A 141 9.83 9.95 -5.22
C ILE A 141 10.63 8.91 -4.42
N ASP A 142 11.95 9.03 -4.39
CA ASP A 142 12.84 8.12 -3.66
C ASP A 142 13.00 8.51 -2.18
N ASN A 143 12.48 9.69 -1.78
CA ASN A 143 12.58 10.16 -0.41
C ASN A 143 11.63 9.36 0.51
N PRO A 144 12.11 8.84 1.66
CA PRO A 144 11.30 8.03 2.56
C PRO A 144 10.12 8.77 3.22
N LEU A 145 10.08 10.11 3.15
CA LEU A 145 8.93 10.90 3.61
C LEU A 145 7.82 11.02 2.56
N GLY A 146 8.09 10.63 1.32
CA GLY A 146 7.12 10.64 0.24
C GLY A 146 6.60 12.04 -0.13
N ALA A 147 5.39 12.07 -0.70
CA ALA A 147 4.81 13.27 -1.31
C ALA A 147 4.42 14.37 -0.30
N ARG A 148 4.07 14.02 0.93
CA ARG A 148 3.58 14.97 1.96
C ARG A 148 4.06 14.56 3.34
N ALA A 149 4.28 15.56 4.20
CA ALA A 149 4.51 15.34 5.63
C ALA A 149 3.76 16.37 6.50
N MET A 150 3.17 15.88 7.58
CA MET A 150 2.53 16.64 8.64
C MET A 150 3.30 16.43 9.94
N TYR A 151 3.93 17.47 10.45
CA TYR A 151 4.81 17.44 11.62
C TYR A 151 3.99 17.59 12.90
N LEU A 152 4.25 16.76 13.91
CA LEU A 152 3.51 16.75 15.16
C LEU A 152 4.21 17.59 16.24
N SER A 153 3.43 18.45 16.90
CA SER A 153 3.93 19.41 17.89
C SER A 153 4.71 18.76 19.03
N GLY A 154 5.86 19.35 19.40
CA GLY A 154 6.68 18.90 20.52
C GLY A 154 7.35 17.54 20.35
N THR A 155 7.48 17.04 19.12
CA THR A 155 8.08 15.74 18.81
C THR A 155 8.88 15.78 17.52
N LEU A 156 9.62 14.70 17.23
CA LEU A 156 10.21 14.44 15.92
C LEU A 156 9.30 13.59 15.03
N TYR A 157 8.10 13.25 15.50
CA TYR A 157 7.18 12.38 14.76
C TYR A 157 6.40 13.13 13.68
N ARG A 158 6.03 12.40 12.66
CA ARG A 158 5.31 12.90 11.49
C ARG A 158 4.25 11.89 11.07
N ILE A 159 3.21 12.38 10.41
CA ILE A 159 2.38 11.59 9.50
C ILE A 159 2.89 11.94 8.11
N HIS A 160 3.33 10.95 7.32
CA HIS A 160 3.99 11.21 6.05
C HIS A 160 3.75 10.11 5.03
N GLY A 161 4.02 10.40 3.77
CA GLY A 161 4.01 9.44 2.68
C GLY A 161 5.14 8.40 2.79
N SER A 162 5.33 7.61 1.76
CA SER A 162 6.39 6.61 1.72
C SER A 162 6.82 6.32 0.29
N ASN A 163 8.10 6.08 0.10
CA ASN A 163 8.66 5.46 -1.10
C ASN A 163 8.57 3.92 -1.04
N ASP A 164 8.01 3.36 0.04
CA ASP A 164 7.88 1.92 0.29
C ASP A 164 6.44 1.61 0.76
N PRO A 165 5.48 1.52 -0.19
CA PRO A 165 4.06 1.33 0.11
C PRO A 165 3.76 -0.01 0.79
N ASP A 166 4.59 -1.03 0.62
CA ASP A 166 4.41 -2.34 1.25
C ASP A 166 4.55 -2.30 2.78
N THR A 167 5.11 -1.22 3.31
CA THR A 167 5.20 -1.01 4.77
C THR A 167 3.89 -0.53 5.41
N ILE A 168 2.88 -0.24 4.62
CA ILE A 168 1.55 0.14 5.12
C ILE A 168 0.86 -1.10 5.70
N GLY A 169 0.32 -0.97 6.90
CA GLY A 169 -0.21 -2.09 7.67
C GLY A 169 0.85 -2.83 8.51
N GLN A 170 2.09 -2.35 8.53
CA GLN A 170 3.19 -2.98 9.26
C GLN A 170 3.71 -2.08 10.41
N ALA A 171 4.39 -2.69 11.40
CA ALA A 171 5.06 -2.02 12.51
C ALA A 171 6.57 -1.96 12.24
N VAL A 172 7.03 -0.99 11.45
CA VAL A 172 8.41 -0.93 10.94
C VAL A 172 9.13 0.40 11.16
N SER A 173 8.39 1.47 11.49
CA SER A 173 8.96 2.81 11.62
C SER A 173 9.71 3.03 12.94
N SER A 174 10.37 4.17 13.06
CA SER A 174 10.95 4.65 14.33
C SER A 174 10.01 5.62 15.06
N GLY A 175 8.68 5.39 14.96
CA GLY A 175 7.64 6.16 15.66
C GLY A 175 6.81 7.07 14.74
N CYS A 176 7.26 7.37 13.53
CA CYS A 176 6.45 8.09 12.55
C CYS A 176 5.31 7.22 12.01
N ILE A 177 4.27 7.86 11.52
CA ILE A 177 3.10 7.21 10.91
C ILE A 177 3.26 7.30 9.39
N ARG A 178 3.39 6.16 8.73
CA ARG A 178 3.55 6.06 7.28
C ARG A 178 2.22 5.86 6.59
N MET A 179 2.05 6.47 5.45
CA MET A 179 0.91 6.29 4.54
C MET A 179 1.42 6.08 3.12
N THR A 180 0.60 5.59 2.22
CA THR A 180 0.90 5.71 0.79
C THR A 180 0.92 7.18 0.38
N ASN A 181 1.54 7.51 -0.75
CA ASN A 181 1.58 8.88 -1.25
C ASN A 181 0.17 9.40 -1.60
N ASP A 182 -0.70 8.55 -2.12
CA ASP A 182 -2.09 8.92 -2.43
C ASP A 182 -2.90 9.22 -1.16
N ASP A 183 -2.79 8.36 -0.15
CA ASP A 183 -3.53 8.52 1.10
C ASP A 183 -3.05 9.72 1.91
N VAL A 184 -1.73 9.94 1.97
CA VAL A 184 -1.20 11.11 2.67
C VAL A 184 -1.55 12.41 1.97
N THR A 185 -1.65 12.41 0.64
CA THR A 185 -2.07 13.59 -0.13
C THR A 185 -3.53 13.92 0.17
N ASP A 186 -4.43 12.93 0.14
CA ASP A 186 -5.84 13.13 0.51
C ASP A 186 -6.00 13.62 1.96
N LEU A 187 -5.29 13.01 2.91
CA LEU A 187 -5.31 13.46 4.31
C LEU A 187 -4.73 14.87 4.47
N TYR A 188 -3.66 15.18 3.75
CA TYR A 188 -3.01 16.48 3.78
C TYR A 188 -3.96 17.59 3.33
N GLU A 189 -4.73 17.42 2.26
CA GLU A 189 -5.69 18.41 1.79
C GLU A 189 -6.80 18.67 2.82
N ARG A 190 -7.23 17.66 3.57
CA ARG A 190 -8.29 17.75 4.57
C ARG A 190 -7.80 18.33 5.90
N ALA A 191 -6.63 17.90 6.35
CA ALA A 191 -6.11 18.22 7.68
C ALA A 191 -5.54 19.64 7.75
N LYS A 192 -5.96 20.41 8.75
CA LYS A 192 -5.50 21.78 8.98
C LYS A 192 -4.35 21.82 9.99
N ILE A 193 -3.47 22.83 9.88
CA ILE A 193 -2.51 23.15 10.96
C ILE A 193 -3.31 23.39 12.23
N GLY A 194 -2.84 22.88 13.36
CA GLY A 194 -3.56 22.92 14.66
C GLY A 194 -4.52 21.75 14.87
N ALA A 195 -4.85 20.94 13.84
CA ALA A 195 -5.71 19.77 13.98
C ALA A 195 -5.22 18.84 15.09
N LYS A 196 -6.16 18.34 15.92
CA LYS A 196 -5.86 17.40 17.00
C LYS A 196 -5.50 16.03 16.41
N VAL A 197 -4.41 15.47 16.89
CA VAL A 197 -3.96 14.11 16.56
C VAL A 197 -3.90 13.30 17.84
N VAL A 198 -4.68 12.23 17.91
CA VAL A 198 -4.76 11.32 19.06
C VAL A 198 -4.20 9.98 18.63
N VAL A 199 -3.19 9.50 19.34
CA VAL A 199 -2.57 8.20 19.10
C VAL A 199 -2.93 7.26 20.23
N LEU A 200 -3.57 6.17 19.89
CA LEU A 200 -4.01 5.08 20.76
C LEU A 200 -3.13 3.84 20.54
N ARG A 201 -2.98 3.04 21.57
CA ARG A 201 -2.34 1.72 21.52
C ARG A 201 -3.37 0.62 21.54
#